data_7c2ec41ab2174bc3fe4536347fa98b9e
#
_entry.id   7c2ec41ab2174bc3fe4536347fa98b9e
#
_cell.length_a   1.000
_cell.length_b   1.000
_cell.length_c   1.000
_cell.angle_alpha   90.00
_cell.angle_beta   90.00
_cell.angle_gamma   90.00
#
_symmetry.space_group_name_H-M   'P 1'
#
loop_
_entity.id
_entity.type
_entity.pdbx_description
1 polymer ?
#
loop_
_entity_poly.entity_id
_entity_poly.type
_entity_poly.pdbx_seq_one_letter_code
_entity_poly.pdbx_strand_id
1 'polypeptide(L)'
;MMWVIDTSALIRLFVPDGPLHPEIETAFNRAATGADLVLAPHLLLAEAASVLLRKRRRDELSTEELRELLQAVESLPIRLCEHGPLLFPACALAEAHGLSAYDALYLAVAEQHSARLITNDEGLAKVARAIGLA
;
A
#
# COMPACT_ATOMS: atom_id res chain seq x y z
N MET A 1 -14.46 -6.74 -7.02
CA MET A 1 -13.02 -7.07 -6.97
C MET A 1 -12.41 -6.50 -5.71
N MET A 2 -11.41 -7.16 -5.19
CA MET A 2 -10.62 -6.63 -4.08
C MET A 2 -9.22 -6.27 -4.55
N TRP A 3 -8.73 -5.16 -4.03
CA TRP A 3 -7.39 -4.64 -4.32
C TRP A 3 -6.63 -4.49 -3.00
N VAL A 4 -5.34 -4.69 -3.03
CA VAL A 4 -4.45 -4.30 -1.93
C VAL A 4 -3.49 -3.25 -2.46
N ILE A 5 -3.34 -2.15 -1.74
CA ILE A 5 -2.42 -1.08 -2.12
C ILE A 5 -1.28 -1.00 -1.11
N ASP A 6 -0.06 -0.87 -1.60
CA ASP A 6 1.09 -0.63 -0.72
C ASP A 6 1.47 0.85 -0.66
N THR A 7 2.40 1.18 0.22
CA THR A 7 2.83 2.56 0.44
C THR A 7 3.48 3.17 -0.80
N SER A 8 4.23 2.38 -1.57
CA SER A 8 4.93 2.88 -2.76
C SER A 8 3.96 3.40 -3.81
N ALA A 9 2.83 2.75 -3.98
CA ALA A 9 1.79 3.17 -4.91
C ALA A 9 0.94 4.30 -4.32
N LEU A 10 0.54 4.19 -3.05
CA LEU A 10 -0.30 5.18 -2.39
C LEU A 10 0.34 6.56 -2.37
N ILE A 11 1.62 6.62 -2.04
CA ILE A 11 2.30 7.91 -1.85
C ILE A 11 2.35 8.73 -3.14
N ARG A 12 2.29 8.10 -4.31
CA ARG A 12 2.27 8.79 -5.59
C ARG A 12 1.01 9.62 -5.83
N LEU A 13 -0.06 9.36 -5.08
CA LEU A 13 -1.25 10.19 -5.13
C LEU A 13 -1.02 11.58 -4.52
N PHE A 14 -0.06 11.69 -3.62
CA PHE A 14 0.15 12.89 -2.81
C PHE A 14 1.45 13.61 -3.14
N VAL A 15 2.46 12.90 -3.63
CA VAL A 15 3.77 13.46 -3.95
C VAL A 15 4.19 13.04 -5.36
N PRO A 16 4.65 14.00 -6.19
CA PRO A 16 4.92 13.74 -7.60
C PRO A 16 6.34 13.19 -7.83
N ASP A 17 6.74 12.18 -7.08
CA ASP A 17 8.08 11.59 -7.16
C ASP A 17 8.21 10.53 -8.25
N GLY A 18 7.15 10.26 -8.98
CA GLY A 18 7.13 9.27 -10.02
C GLY A 18 5.73 9.05 -10.57
N PRO A 19 5.56 8.14 -11.54
CA PRO A 19 4.27 7.90 -12.17
C PRO A 19 3.29 7.23 -11.20
N LEU A 20 1.99 7.51 -11.41
CA LEU A 20 0.92 6.78 -10.75
C LEU A 20 0.86 5.36 -11.32
N HIS A 21 0.53 4.41 -10.45
CA HIS A 21 0.23 3.06 -10.90
C HIS A 21 -1.00 3.10 -11.81
N PRO A 22 -0.97 2.41 -12.97
CA PRO A 22 -2.05 2.51 -13.96
C PRO A 22 -3.42 2.05 -13.45
N GLU A 23 -3.48 1.23 -12.41
CA GLU A 23 -4.73 0.71 -11.88
C GLU A 23 -5.27 1.46 -10.67
N ILE A 24 -4.51 2.43 -10.12
CA ILE A 24 -4.86 3.06 -8.85
C ILE A 24 -6.14 3.89 -8.95
N GLU A 25 -6.30 4.63 -10.03
CA GLU A 25 -7.47 5.47 -10.24
C GLU A 25 -8.74 4.62 -10.37
N THR A 26 -8.67 3.56 -11.16
CA THR A 26 -9.79 2.62 -11.31
C THR A 26 -10.18 2.01 -9.98
N ALA A 27 -9.21 1.52 -9.20
CA ALA A 27 -9.46 0.89 -7.91
C ALA A 27 -10.17 1.84 -6.95
N PHE A 28 -9.69 3.08 -6.81
CA PHE A 28 -10.31 4.05 -5.90
C PHE A 28 -11.68 4.54 -6.39
N ASN A 29 -11.86 4.76 -7.67
CA ASN A 29 -13.16 5.14 -8.22
C ASN A 29 -14.21 4.06 -7.95
N ARG A 30 -13.85 2.81 -8.14
CA ARG A 30 -14.75 1.69 -7.88
C ARG A 30 -14.99 1.46 -6.39
N ALA A 31 -13.99 1.71 -5.55
CA ALA A 31 -14.15 1.66 -4.10
C ALA A 31 -15.09 2.75 -3.59
N ALA A 32 -15.01 3.95 -4.16
CA ALA A 32 -15.86 5.07 -3.78
C ALA A 32 -17.35 4.80 -4.05
N THR A 33 -17.67 4.01 -5.06
CA THR A 33 -19.06 3.63 -5.40
C THR A 33 -19.51 2.34 -4.71
N GLY A 34 -18.64 1.69 -3.94
CA GLY A 34 -18.94 0.42 -3.30
C GLY A 34 -18.86 -0.80 -4.20
N ALA A 35 -18.42 -0.64 -5.45
CA ALA A 35 -18.29 -1.74 -6.40
C ALA A 35 -17.12 -2.68 -6.05
N ASP A 36 -16.04 -2.10 -5.53
CA ASP A 36 -14.83 -2.83 -5.16
C ASP A 36 -14.40 -2.44 -3.73
N LEU A 37 -13.43 -3.17 -3.19
CA LEU A 37 -12.78 -2.85 -1.92
C LEU A 37 -11.28 -2.63 -2.16
N VAL A 38 -10.74 -1.62 -1.51
CA VAL A 38 -9.29 -1.41 -1.42
C VAL A 38 -8.87 -1.70 0.02
N LEU A 39 -7.93 -2.61 0.18
CA LEU A 39 -7.46 -3.12 1.46
C LEU A 39 -5.99 -2.77 1.65
N ALA A 40 -5.56 -2.68 2.90
CA ALA A 40 -4.15 -2.61 3.27
C ALA A 40 -3.97 -3.04 4.71
N PRO A 41 -2.79 -3.55 5.10
CA PRO A 41 -2.50 -3.74 6.51
C PRO A 41 -2.42 -2.39 7.22
N HIS A 42 -2.67 -2.37 8.54
CA HIS A 42 -2.52 -1.15 9.35
C HIS A 42 -1.13 -0.51 9.21
N LEU A 43 -0.13 -1.30 8.91
CA LEU A 43 1.23 -0.85 8.61
C LEU A 43 1.27 0.30 7.59
N LEU A 44 0.34 0.35 6.64
CA LEU A 44 0.28 1.37 5.61
C LEU A 44 0.35 2.79 6.20
N LEU A 45 -0.40 3.04 7.27
CA LEU A 45 -0.44 4.38 7.88
C LEU A 45 0.92 4.78 8.46
N ALA A 46 1.58 3.86 9.14
CA ALA A 46 2.91 4.10 9.72
C ALA A 46 3.97 4.32 8.63
N GLU A 47 3.92 3.52 7.59
CA GLU A 47 4.85 3.67 6.47
C GLU A 47 4.63 4.97 5.71
N ALA A 48 3.38 5.34 5.45
CA ALA A 48 3.05 6.61 4.81
C ALA A 48 3.54 7.79 5.66
N ALA A 49 3.31 7.76 6.96
CA ALA A 49 3.79 8.76 7.89
C ALA A 49 5.31 8.86 7.85
N SER A 50 6.02 7.74 7.79
CA SER A 50 7.49 7.70 7.72
C SER A 50 8.02 8.36 6.44
N VAL A 51 7.39 8.09 5.29
CA VAL A 51 7.76 8.71 4.01
C VAL A 51 7.56 10.22 4.06
N LEU A 52 6.40 10.66 4.53
CA LEU A 52 6.06 12.09 4.60
C LEU A 52 6.95 12.84 5.60
N LEU A 53 7.28 12.20 6.73
CA LEU A 53 8.18 12.78 7.72
C LEU A 53 9.59 12.99 7.15
N ARG A 54 10.10 12.05 6.36
CA ARG A 54 11.39 12.23 5.68
C ARG A 54 11.36 13.43 4.75
N LYS A 55 10.28 13.63 4.01
CA LYS A 55 10.11 14.79 3.15
C LYS A 55 10.09 16.09 3.95
N ARG A 56 9.43 16.10 5.11
CA ARG A 56 9.44 17.25 6.01
C ARG A 56 10.87 17.57 6.49
N ARG A 57 11.63 16.56 6.86
CA ARG A 57 13.01 16.70 7.33
C ARG A 57 13.96 17.23 6.26
N ARG A 58 13.63 17.02 4.99
CA ARG A 58 14.38 17.54 3.83
C ARG A 58 13.88 18.89 3.37
N ASP A 59 12.99 19.54 4.14
CA ASP A 59 12.34 20.81 3.79
C ASP A 59 11.54 20.76 2.47
N GLU A 60 11.09 19.59 2.05
CA GLU A 60 10.22 19.42 0.89
C GLU A 60 8.75 19.67 1.23
N LEU A 61 8.39 19.62 2.51
CA LEU A 61 7.06 19.87 3.04
C LEU A 61 7.13 20.75 4.27
N SER A 62 6.14 21.62 4.46
CA SER A 62 5.93 22.31 5.72
C SER A 62 5.26 21.37 6.73
N THR A 63 5.27 21.75 8.03
CA THR A 63 4.55 20.99 9.06
C THR A 63 3.04 20.97 8.77
N GLU A 64 2.48 22.05 8.27
CA GLU A 64 1.06 22.12 7.93
C GLU A 64 0.73 21.21 6.75
N GLU A 65 1.57 21.20 5.72
CA GLU A 65 1.42 20.28 4.59
C GLU A 65 1.51 18.80 5.03
N LEU A 66 2.44 18.51 5.94
CA LEU A 66 2.54 17.15 6.52
C LEU A 66 1.22 16.75 7.18
N ARG A 67 0.62 17.64 7.99
CA ARG A 67 -0.65 17.37 8.67
C ARG A 67 -1.77 17.13 7.66
N GLU A 68 -1.88 17.99 6.65
CA GLU A 68 -2.92 17.89 5.62
C GLU A 68 -2.80 16.58 4.82
N LEU A 69 -1.57 16.17 4.48
CA LEU A 69 -1.34 14.93 3.74
C LEU A 69 -1.68 13.70 4.58
N LEU A 70 -1.34 13.70 5.87
CA LEU A 70 -1.72 12.61 6.77
C LEU A 70 -3.24 12.48 6.89
N GLN A 71 -3.94 13.60 7.01
CA GLN A 71 -5.40 13.61 7.03
C GLN A 71 -5.98 13.08 5.71
N ALA A 72 -5.40 13.46 4.59
CA ALA A 72 -5.83 12.98 3.28
C ALA A 72 -5.66 11.46 3.15
N VAL A 73 -4.55 10.92 3.61
CA VAL A 73 -4.32 9.46 3.62
C VAL A 73 -5.38 8.75 4.45
N GLU A 74 -5.67 9.25 5.65
CA GLU A 74 -6.68 8.67 6.53
C GLU A 74 -8.10 8.74 5.94
N SER A 75 -8.36 9.68 5.05
CA SER A 75 -9.67 9.90 4.44
C SER A 75 -9.92 9.04 3.21
N LEU A 76 -8.93 8.33 2.71
CA LEU A 76 -9.11 7.45 1.55
C LEU A 76 -9.99 6.24 1.88
N PRO A 77 -10.76 5.75 0.90
CA PRO A 77 -11.62 4.59 1.09
C PRO A 77 -10.80 3.29 1.11
N ILE A 78 -9.95 3.13 2.11
CA ILE A 78 -9.11 1.96 2.32
C ILE A 78 -9.58 1.26 3.60
N ARG A 79 -9.88 -0.02 3.50
CA ARG A 79 -10.14 -0.85 4.66
C ARG A 79 -8.82 -1.36 5.22
N LEU A 80 -8.48 -0.93 6.41
CA LEU A 80 -7.27 -1.38 7.09
C LEU A 80 -7.50 -2.72 7.77
N CYS A 81 -6.56 -3.64 7.58
CA CYS A 81 -6.62 -5.00 8.13
C CYS A 81 -5.61 -5.15 9.26
N GLU A 82 -6.01 -5.83 10.32
CA GLU A 82 -5.07 -6.26 11.35
C GLU A 82 -4.12 -7.29 10.76
N HIS A 83 -2.83 -7.11 10.99
CA HIS A 83 -1.83 -8.00 10.42
C HIS A 83 -1.19 -8.97 11.42
N GLY A 84 -1.58 -8.92 12.70
CA GLY A 84 -1.09 -9.88 13.70
C GLY A 84 -1.25 -11.33 13.25
N PRO A 85 -2.46 -11.76 12.87
CA PRO A 85 -2.67 -13.14 12.39
C PRO A 85 -1.95 -13.48 11.10
N LEU A 86 -1.47 -12.47 10.35
CA LEU A 86 -0.77 -12.65 9.08
C LEU A 86 0.74 -12.64 9.20
N LEU A 87 1.29 -12.46 10.40
CA LEU A 87 2.74 -12.37 10.58
C LEU A 87 3.46 -13.65 10.13
N PHE A 88 2.96 -14.80 10.52
CA PHE A 88 3.58 -16.07 10.12
C PHE A 88 3.46 -16.31 8.61
N PRO A 89 2.29 -16.21 7.97
CA PRO A 89 2.18 -16.28 6.51
C PRO A 89 3.07 -15.28 5.79
N ALA A 90 3.17 -14.03 6.29
CA ALA A 90 4.04 -13.02 5.71
C ALA A 90 5.51 -13.42 5.81
N CYS A 91 5.95 -13.94 6.96
CA CYS A 91 7.33 -14.42 7.11
C CYS A 91 7.64 -15.58 6.16
N ALA A 92 6.69 -16.49 5.95
CA ALA A 92 6.84 -17.58 5.00
C ALA A 92 7.00 -17.05 3.56
N LEU A 93 6.20 -16.08 3.16
CA LEU A 93 6.33 -15.43 1.85
C LEU A 93 7.66 -14.67 1.72
N ALA A 94 8.06 -13.95 2.77
CA ALA A 94 9.32 -13.21 2.80
C ALA A 94 10.52 -14.14 2.61
N GLU A 95 10.53 -15.27 3.31
CA GLU A 95 11.58 -16.26 3.22
C GLU A 95 11.63 -16.91 1.85
N ALA A 96 10.47 -17.29 1.31
CA ALA A 96 10.37 -17.95 0.01
C ALA A 96 10.78 -17.04 -1.16
N HIS A 97 10.54 -15.74 -1.07
CA HIS A 97 10.71 -14.79 -2.18
C HIS A 97 11.76 -13.71 -1.96
N GLY A 98 12.47 -13.75 -0.83
CA GLY A 98 13.52 -12.77 -0.55
C GLY A 98 13.00 -11.36 -0.28
N LEU A 99 11.84 -11.24 0.36
CA LEU A 99 11.21 -9.96 0.69
C LEU A 99 11.44 -9.59 2.15
N SER A 100 11.26 -8.32 2.48
CA SER A 100 11.12 -7.91 3.88
C SER A 100 9.78 -8.42 4.42
N ALA A 101 9.66 -8.55 5.75
CA ALA A 101 8.39 -8.89 6.38
C ALA A 101 7.33 -7.82 6.09
N TYR A 102 7.75 -6.55 6.00
CA TYR A 102 6.84 -5.44 5.70
C TYR A 102 6.20 -5.58 4.31
N ASP A 103 7.00 -5.81 3.27
CA ASP A 103 6.49 -6.02 1.91
C ASP A 103 5.64 -7.29 1.84
N ALA A 104 6.08 -8.34 2.51
CA ALA A 104 5.36 -9.61 2.53
C ALA A 104 3.99 -9.51 3.23
N LEU A 105 3.80 -8.58 4.16
CA LEU A 105 2.50 -8.34 4.78
C LEU A 105 1.45 -7.91 3.75
N TYR A 106 1.81 -7.07 2.80
CA TYR A 106 0.91 -6.68 1.72
C TYR A 106 0.52 -7.87 0.85
N LEU A 107 1.50 -8.73 0.53
CA LEU A 107 1.22 -9.98 -0.20
C LEU A 107 0.32 -10.91 0.60
N ALA A 108 0.54 -11.03 1.91
CA ALA A 108 -0.26 -11.90 2.77
C ALA A 108 -1.72 -11.43 2.83
N VAL A 109 -1.96 -10.12 2.91
CA VAL A 109 -3.31 -9.57 2.83
C VAL A 109 -3.94 -9.88 1.48
N ALA A 110 -3.19 -9.68 0.39
CA ALA A 110 -3.68 -9.97 -0.95
C ALA A 110 -4.02 -11.45 -1.14
N GLU A 111 -3.18 -12.33 -0.65
CA GLU A 111 -3.40 -13.78 -0.73
C GLU A 111 -4.64 -14.20 0.07
N GLN A 112 -4.77 -13.69 1.30
CA GLN A 112 -5.91 -14.02 2.16
C GLN A 112 -7.25 -13.63 1.53
N HIS A 113 -7.30 -12.53 0.80
CA HIS A 113 -8.53 -11.99 0.23
C HIS A 113 -8.68 -12.28 -1.28
N SER A 114 -7.75 -13.02 -1.87
CA SER A 114 -7.69 -13.21 -3.33
C SER A 114 -7.76 -11.87 -4.06
N ALA A 115 -7.02 -10.89 -3.53
CA ALA A 115 -7.01 -9.52 -4.01
C ALA A 115 -5.83 -9.30 -4.96
N ARG A 116 -5.97 -8.29 -5.82
CA ARG A 116 -4.91 -7.86 -6.74
C ARG A 116 -4.07 -6.79 -6.05
N LEU A 117 -2.75 -6.96 -6.05
CA LEU A 117 -1.82 -6.02 -5.45
C LEU A 117 -1.49 -4.86 -6.39
N ILE A 118 -1.57 -3.64 -5.88
CA ILE A 118 -1.15 -2.42 -6.55
C ILE A 118 0.11 -1.92 -5.84
N THR A 119 1.24 -1.97 -6.53
CA THR A 119 2.53 -1.52 -5.99
C THR A 119 3.37 -0.88 -7.08
N ASN A 120 4.17 0.13 -6.69
CA ASN A 120 5.19 0.72 -7.56
C ASN A 120 6.58 0.14 -7.30
N ASP A 121 6.70 -0.79 -6.34
CA ASP A 121 7.96 -1.48 -6.08
C ASP A 121 8.13 -2.64 -7.07
N GLU A 122 9.17 -2.58 -7.90
CA GLU A 122 9.42 -3.56 -8.95
C GLU A 122 9.65 -4.97 -8.41
N GLY A 123 10.38 -5.09 -7.31
CA GLY A 123 10.66 -6.39 -6.69
C GLY A 123 9.39 -7.05 -6.17
N LEU A 124 8.55 -6.28 -5.48
CA LEU A 124 7.28 -6.76 -4.96
C LEU A 124 6.29 -7.07 -6.08
N ALA A 125 6.24 -6.21 -7.11
CA ALA A 125 5.38 -6.45 -8.27
C ALA A 125 5.74 -7.75 -8.99
N LYS A 126 7.03 -8.04 -9.13
CA LYS A 126 7.51 -9.27 -9.77
C LYS A 126 7.04 -10.51 -9.01
N VAL A 127 7.17 -10.49 -7.68
CA VAL A 127 6.70 -11.61 -6.83
C VAL A 127 5.19 -11.75 -6.93
N ALA A 128 4.44 -10.65 -6.83
CA ALA A 128 2.99 -10.67 -6.94
C ALA A 128 2.51 -11.28 -8.25
N ARG A 129 3.14 -10.91 -9.36
CA ARG A 129 2.83 -11.51 -10.67
C ARG A 129 3.13 -13.01 -10.70
N ALA A 130 4.27 -13.40 -10.13
CA ALA A 130 4.68 -14.82 -10.12
C ALA A 130 3.71 -15.73 -9.37
N ILE A 131 3.04 -15.20 -8.35
CA ILE A 131 2.07 -15.96 -7.55
C ILE A 131 0.61 -15.64 -7.88
N GLY A 132 0.37 -14.90 -8.97
CA GLY A 132 -0.97 -14.65 -9.50
C GLY A 132 -1.77 -13.57 -8.79
N LEU A 133 -1.11 -12.64 -8.08
CA LEU A 133 -1.76 -11.55 -7.33
C LEU A 133 -1.57 -10.16 -7.98
N ALA A 134 -1.08 -10.12 -9.18
CA ALA A 134 -0.94 -8.85 -9.91
C ALA A 134 -1.04 -9.07 -11.41
#